data_5d23b5628f240776430c581bc26ea9da
#
_entry.id   5d23b5628f240776430c581bc26ea9da
#
_cell.length_a   1.000
_cell.length_b   1.000
_cell.length_c   1.000
_cell.angle_alpha   90.00
_cell.angle_beta   90.00
_cell.angle_gamma   90.00
#
_symmetry.space_group_name_H-M   'P 1'
#
loop_
_entity.id
_entity.type
_entity.pdbx_description
1 polymer ?
#
loop_
_entity_poly.entity_id
_entity_poly.type
_entity_poly.pdbx_seq_one_letter_code
_entity_poly.pdbx_strand_id
1 'polypeptide(L)'
;DTALVSGRQVPVEYETSVALALSLDGAPVWDSGIAGFRNPVAVLERRALQLWGPHRKGRIPVVFVHGTASSVARWAEMINELDSDAAIREHYEFWFFTYPTGLPILYSASRLRAWLQRVVAELDPDGTDAALRNMVLVGHSQGGLVAKLQVVSSGSRFWDNLSDVPLDRLELQPATRDLLRDALFFEPAPFVGSVIFLATPHRGSFLAANWQGRLATRLTQVPGHLFSLPLDVARAGIGLPGMAVDLMTGELDLDEVRVQFALGRLPSSVE
;
A
#
# COMPACT_ATOMS: atom_id res chain seq x y z
N ASP A 1 -21.88 -21.26 12.08
CA ASP A 1 -22.10 -21.64 13.50
C ASP A 1 -23.58 -21.90 13.71
N THR A 2 -23.90 -22.89 14.59
CA THR A 2 -25.26 -23.21 15.00
C THR A 2 -25.34 -23.21 16.53
N ALA A 3 -26.47 -22.78 17.07
CA ALA A 3 -26.77 -22.87 18.48
C ALA A 3 -27.92 -23.88 18.71
N LEU A 4 -27.91 -24.55 19.88
CA LEU A 4 -28.97 -25.43 20.27
C LEU A 4 -30.05 -24.64 21.05
N VAL A 5 -31.18 -24.40 20.42
CA VAL A 5 -32.31 -23.67 21.00
C VAL A 5 -33.49 -24.63 21.13
N SER A 6 -33.93 -24.92 22.37
CA SER A 6 -35.06 -25.84 22.65
C SER A 6 -34.91 -27.21 21.97
N GLY A 7 -33.68 -27.77 21.96
CA GLY A 7 -33.38 -29.06 21.34
C GLY A 7 -33.26 -29.06 19.81
N ARG A 8 -33.34 -27.91 19.15
CA ARG A 8 -33.11 -27.73 17.71
C ARG A 8 -31.82 -26.98 17.44
N GLN A 9 -31.03 -27.46 16.49
CA GLN A 9 -29.93 -26.68 15.95
C GLN A 9 -30.50 -25.58 15.03
N VAL A 10 -30.21 -24.31 15.38
CA VAL A 10 -30.58 -23.14 14.59
C VAL A 10 -29.31 -22.40 14.17
N PRO A 11 -29.26 -21.83 12.98
CA PRO A 11 -28.16 -20.96 12.59
C PRO A 11 -28.05 -19.80 13.57
N VAL A 12 -26.81 -19.49 13.99
CA VAL A 12 -26.55 -18.26 14.76
C VAL A 12 -26.58 -17.09 13.79
N GLU A 13 -27.44 -16.13 14.07
CA GLU A 13 -27.41 -14.86 13.38
C GLU A 13 -26.09 -14.17 13.70
N TYR A 14 -25.36 -13.81 12.65
CA TYR A 14 -24.05 -13.20 12.76
C TYR A 14 -24.11 -11.79 12.17
N GLU A 15 -24.20 -10.81 13.04
CA GLU A 15 -24.22 -9.40 12.65
C GLU A 15 -22.82 -8.81 12.76
N THR A 16 -22.17 -8.56 11.61
CA THR A 16 -20.82 -8.04 11.52
C THR A 16 -20.76 -6.52 11.48
N SER A 17 -21.87 -5.88 11.07
CA SER A 17 -21.92 -4.44 10.82
C SER A 17 -21.95 -3.61 12.09
N VAL A 18 -22.51 -4.12 13.19
CA VAL A 18 -22.64 -3.39 14.46
C VAL A 18 -21.27 -3.00 15.03
N ALA A 19 -20.30 -3.91 15.03
CA ALA A 19 -18.95 -3.62 15.51
C ALA A 19 -18.26 -2.55 14.67
N LEU A 20 -18.45 -2.60 13.36
CA LEU A 20 -17.94 -1.60 12.42
C LEU A 20 -18.62 -0.25 12.62
N ALA A 21 -19.96 -0.22 12.69
CA ALA A 21 -20.74 0.98 12.92
C ALA A 21 -20.34 1.68 14.22
N LEU A 22 -20.21 0.93 15.32
CA LEU A 22 -19.75 1.44 16.61
C LEU A 22 -18.32 1.99 16.55
N SER A 23 -17.42 1.34 15.82
CA SER A 23 -16.03 1.81 15.69
C SER A 23 -15.91 3.07 14.85
N LEU A 24 -16.87 3.33 13.98
CA LEU A 24 -16.94 4.52 13.12
C LEU A 24 -17.78 5.65 13.72
N ASP A 25 -18.64 5.33 14.70
CA ASP A 25 -19.49 6.33 15.35
C ASP A 25 -18.63 7.37 16.09
N GLY A 26 -18.79 8.63 15.70
CA GLY A 26 -17.99 9.74 16.24
C GLY A 26 -16.49 9.72 15.89
N ALA A 27 -16.01 8.76 15.12
CA ALA A 27 -14.61 8.72 14.71
C ALA A 27 -14.32 9.78 13.64
N PRO A 28 -13.23 10.59 13.78
CA PRO A 28 -12.85 11.63 12.82
C PRO A 28 -12.19 11.00 11.57
N VAL A 29 -12.89 10.08 10.93
CA VAL A 29 -12.33 9.22 9.86
C VAL A 29 -11.91 10.00 8.61
N TRP A 30 -12.64 11.07 8.29
CA TRP A 30 -12.30 11.97 7.19
C TRP A 30 -11.18 12.94 7.56
N ASP A 31 -11.17 13.43 8.79
CA ASP A 31 -10.15 14.34 9.29
C ASP A 31 -8.77 13.67 9.33
N SER A 32 -8.71 12.38 9.65
CA SER A 32 -7.46 11.60 9.67
C SER A 32 -6.84 11.46 8.27
N GLY A 33 -7.66 11.30 7.23
CA GLY A 33 -7.19 11.24 5.83
C GLY A 33 -6.62 12.58 5.37
N ILE A 34 -7.32 13.68 5.67
CA ILE A 34 -6.88 15.03 5.35
C ILE A 34 -5.63 15.40 6.18
N ALA A 35 -5.60 15.04 7.47
CA ALA A 35 -4.44 15.27 8.34
C ALA A 35 -3.19 14.52 7.84
N GLY A 36 -3.31 13.24 7.45
CA GLY A 36 -2.21 12.46 6.89
C GLY A 36 -1.71 12.98 5.54
N PHE A 37 -2.55 13.68 4.81
CA PHE A 37 -2.17 14.39 3.61
C PHE A 37 -1.47 15.72 3.91
N ARG A 38 -1.94 16.47 4.90
CA ARG A 38 -1.40 17.80 5.28
C ARG A 38 -0.18 17.71 6.20
N ASN A 39 -0.18 16.75 7.11
CA ASN A 39 0.91 16.53 8.07
C ASN A 39 1.27 15.03 8.11
N PRO A 40 2.07 14.56 7.14
CA PRO A 40 2.41 13.15 7.03
C PRO A 40 3.20 12.62 8.24
N VAL A 41 3.96 13.46 8.94
CA VAL A 41 4.77 13.06 10.10
C VAL A 41 3.90 12.58 11.26
N ALA A 42 2.79 13.25 11.53
CA ALA A 42 1.88 12.90 12.62
C ALA A 42 1.21 11.52 12.47
N VAL A 43 1.18 10.97 11.27
CA VAL A 43 0.56 9.68 10.95
C VAL A 43 1.56 8.53 10.87
N LEU A 44 2.85 8.83 10.68
CA LEU A 44 3.91 7.81 10.54
C LEU A 44 4.12 6.92 11.76
N GLU A 45 3.79 7.40 12.95
CA GLU A 45 3.95 6.67 14.21
C GLU A 45 2.85 5.63 14.46
N ARG A 46 1.76 5.65 13.65
CA ARG A 46 0.67 4.69 13.76
C ARG A 46 1.04 3.36 13.09
N ARG A 47 0.42 2.28 13.55
CA ARG A 47 0.57 0.96 12.90
C ARG A 47 0.13 1.07 11.45
N ALA A 48 1.06 0.89 10.52
CA ALA A 48 0.79 1.06 9.10
C ALA A 48 -0.07 -0.07 8.53
N LEU A 49 0.05 -1.31 9.06
CA LEU A 49 -0.74 -2.45 8.64
C LEU A 49 -1.60 -2.93 9.81
N GLN A 50 -2.90 -3.07 9.59
CA GLN A 50 -3.90 -3.49 10.57
C GLN A 50 -4.71 -4.65 10.00
N LEU A 51 -4.91 -5.69 10.79
CA LEU A 51 -5.78 -6.81 10.47
C LEU A 51 -7.17 -6.54 11.04
N TRP A 52 -8.22 -6.85 10.26
CA TRP A 52 -9.61 -6.72 10.71
C TRP A 52 -9.98 -7.70 11.84
N GLY A 53 -9.27 -8.79 11.96
CA GLY A 53 -9.41 -9.79 13.01
C GLY A 53 -8.13 -10.59 13.19
N PRO A 54 -8.13 -11.59 14.06
CA PRO A 54 -6.97 -12.47 14.22
C PRO A 54 -6.71 -13.24 12.92
N HIS A 55 -5.44 -13.35 12.56
CA HIS A 55 -5.02 -14.17 11.42
C HIS A 55 -5.49 -15.61 11.58
N ARG A 56 -5.96 -16.20 10.50
CA ARG A 56 -6.38 -17.61 10.42
C ARG A 56 -5.67 -18.29 9.28
N LYS A 57 -4.84 -19.28 9.60
CA LYS A 57 -4.09 -20.06 8.61
C LYS A 57 -5.02 -20.62 7.53
N GLY A 58 -4.59 -20.50 6.28
CA GLY A 58 -5.34 -20.94 5.11
C GLY A 58 -6.31 -19.91 4.54
N ARG A 59 -6.44 -18.72 5.16
CA ARG A 59 -7.19 -17.61 4.58
C ARG A 59 -6.28 -16.68 3.80
N ILE A 60 -6.78 -16.26 2.65
CA ILE A 60 -6.06 -15.35 1.74
C ILE A 60 -6.22 -13.92 2.23
N PRO A 61 -5.13 -13.20 2.55
CA PRO A 61 -5.21 -11.80 2.90
C PRO A 61 -5.64 -10.93 1.71
N VAL A 62 -6.64 -10.07 1.95
CA VAL A 62 -7.03 -8.98 1.04
C VAL A 62 -6.57 -7.67 1.66
N VAL A 63 -5.55 -7.07 1.08
CA VAL A 63 -4.90 -5.86 1.62
C VAL A 63 -5.45 -4.62 0.93
N PHE A 64 -6.15 -3.78 1.66
CA PHE A 64 -6.76 -2.56 1.16
C PHE A 64 -5.82 -1.36 1.30
N VAL A 65 -5.58 -0.66 0.19
CA VAL A 65 -4.69 0.50 0.10
C VAL A 65 -5.49 1.71 -0.35
N HIS A 66 -5.69 2.68 0.54
CA HIS A 66 -6.53 3.86 0.29
C HIS A 66 -5.85 4.90 -0.60
N GLY A 67 -6.64 5.82 -1.16
CA GLY A 67 -6.15 6.89 -2.04
C GLY A 67 -5.76 8.17 -1.31
N THR A 68 -5.43 9.21 -2.10
CA THR A 68 -5.02 10.55 -1.63
C THR A 68 -6.07 11.17 -0.71
N ALA A 69 -5.62 11.79 0.38
CA ALA A 69 -6.46 12.46 1.38
C ALA A 69 -7.63 11.59 1.90
N SER A 70 -7.40 10.28 1.98
CA SER A 70 -8.37 9.28 2.41
C SER A 70 -7.83 8.46 3.57
N SER A 71 -8.63 7.56 4.11
CA SER A 71 -8.30 6.67 5.21
C SER A 71 -8.88 5.29 5.01
N VAL A 72 -8.58 4.36 5.91
CA VAL A 72 -9.14 2.99 5.91
C VAL A 72 -10.66 2.97 6.03
N ALA A 73 -11.26 3.98 6.62
CA ALA A 73 -12.72 4.09 6.75
C ALA A 73 -13.46 4.11 5.41
N ARG A 74 -12.77 4.48 4.33
CA ARG A 74 -13.36 4.42 2.98
C ARG A 74 -13.77 3.01 2.56
N TRP A 75 -13.20 2.00 3.19
CA TRP A 75 -13.48 0.60 2.89
C TRP A 75 -14.63 0.02 3.69
N ALA A 76 -15.21 0.79 4.64
CA ALA A 76 -16.18 0.30 5.60
C ALA A 76 -17.40 -0.39 4.94
N GLU A 77 -18.02 0.26 3.95
CA GLU A 77 -19.16 -0.32 3.23
C GLU A 77 -18.77 -1.59 2.48
N MET A 78 -17.66 -1.56 1.75
CA MET A 78 -17.18 -2.73 1.01
C MET A 78 -16.84 -3.89 1.95
N ILE A 79 -16.20 -3.62 3.08
CA ILE A 79 -15.87 -4.65 4.07
C ILE A 79 -17.14 -5.22 4.70
N ASN A 80 -18.13 -4.38 5.00
CA ASN A 80 -19.41 -4.83 5.52
C ASN A 80 -20.11 -5.81 4.55
N GLU A 81 -20.13 -5.48 3.28
CA GLU A 81 -20.69 -6.37 2.24
C GLU A 81 -19.87 -7.67 2.10
N LEU A 82 -18.55 -7.58 2.00
CA LEU A 82 -17.69 -8.75 1.86
C LEU A 82 -17.73 -9.65 3.09
N ASP A 83 -17.76 -9.07 4.30
CA ASP A 83 -17.79 -9.81 5.55
C ASP A 83 -19.18 -10.42 5.84
N SER A 84 -20.24 -9.92 5.21
CA SER A 84 -21.58 -10.52 5.28
C SER A 84 -21.66 -11.84 4.52
N ASP A 85 -20.85 -12.04 3.49
CA ASP A 85 -20.81 -13.28 2.71
C ASP A 85 -20.01 -14.37 3.41
N ALA A 86 -20.68 -15.47 3.76
CA ALA A 86 -20.07 -16.60 4.46
C ALA A 86 -18.93 -17.25 3.67
N ALA A 87 -19.05 -17.36 2.34
CA ALA A 87 -18.03 -17.95 1.49
C ALA A 87 -16.77 -17.07 1.45
N ILE A 88 -16.95 -15.75 1.42
CA ILE A 88 -15.83 -14.81 1.49
C ILE A 88 -15.14 -14.89 2.87
N ARG A 89 -15.91 -14.86 3.96
CA ARG A 89 -15.35 -14.99 5.32
C ARG A 89 -14.60 -16.30 5.54
N GLU A 90 -15.00 -17.38 4.90
CA GLU A 90 -14.33 -18.68 5.02
C GLU A 90 -12.95 -18.67 4.38
N HIS A 91 -12.77 -17.99 3.24
CA HIS A 91 -11.58 -18.08 2.40
C HIS A 91 -10.64 -16.88 2.51
N TYR A 92 -11.15 -15.74 2.96
CA TYR A 92 -10.40 -14.48 2.98
C TYR A 92 -10.33 -13.85 4.36
N GLU A 93 -9.33 -13.02 4.57
CA GLU A 93 -9.20 -12.11 5.71
C GLU A 93 -8.81 -10.72 5.23
N PHE A 94 -9.21 -9.67 5.95
CA PHE A 94 -9.07 -8.29 5.50
C PHE A 94 -7.99 -7.58 6.27
N TRP A 95 -7.06 -6.96 5.54
CA TRP A 95 -5.97 -6.16 6.08
C TRP A 95 -6.02 -4.76 5.51
N PHE A 96 -5.61 -3.77 6.28
CA PHE A 96 -5.65 -2.37 5.89
C PHE A 96 -4.28 -1.76 6.00
N PHE A 97 -3.83 -1.14 4.92
CA PHE A 97 -2.60 -0.36 4.93
C PHE A 97 -2.92 1.11 5.07
N THR A 98 -2.48 1.71 6.20
CA THR A 98 -2.58 3.13 6.49
C THR A 98 -1.25 3.80 6.23
N TYR A 99 -1.25 4.84 5.43
CA TYR A 99 -0.05 5.60 5.10
C TYR A 99 -0.36 7.08 4.90
N PRO A 100 0.61 7.99 5.16
CA PRO A 100 0.47 9.41 4.87
C PRO A 100 0.52 9.64 3.37
N THR A 101 -0.60 10.01 2.77
CA THR A 101 -0.74 10.17 1.32
C THR A 101 -0.04 11.41 0.75
N GLY A 102 0.53 12.27 1.59
CA GLY A 102 1.40 13.38 1.20
C GLY A 102 2.86 13.00 1.00
N LEU A 103 3.26 11.73 1.26
CA LEU A 103 4.61 11.23 1.02
C LEU A 103 4.76 10.71 -0.42
N PRO A 104 6.01 10.64 -0.92
CA PRO A 104 6.29 10.07 -2.23
C PRO A 104 5.73 8.65 -2.39
N ILE A 105 5.16 8.36 -3.55
CA ILE A 105 4.52 7.06 -3.84
C ILE A 105 5.52 5.91 -3.71
N LEU A 106 6.74 6.07 -4.22
CA LEU A 106 7.81 5.06 -4.13
C LEU A 106 8.20 4.78 -2.68
N TYR A 107 8.25 5.82 -1.83
CA TYR A 107 8.47 5.64 -0.39
C TYR A 107 7.31 4.89 0.27
N SER A 108 6.06 5.26 -0.03
CA SER A 108 4.88 4.57 0.51
C SER A 108 4.83 3.10 0.06
N ALA A 109 5.24 2.82 -1.17
CA ALA A 109 5.32 1.46 -1.70
C ALA A 109 6.43 0.63 -1.02
N SER A 110 7.61 1.22 -0.76
CA SER A 110 8.66 0.52 -0.01
C SER A 110 8.22 0.20 1.42
N ARG A 111 7.46 1.11 2.05
CA ARG A 111 6.89 0.87 3.39
C ARG A 111 5.86 -0.26 3.38
N LEU A 112 4.95 -0.29 2.41
CA LEU A 112 4.00 -1.41 2.26
C LEU A 112 4.75 -2.73 2.10
N ARG A 113 5.75 -2.79 1.22
CA ARG A 113 6.56 -3.98 0.98
C ARG A 113 7.22 -4.48 2.25
N ALA A 114 7.88 -3.60 2.98
CA ALA A 114 8.56 -3.94 4.23
C ALA A 114 7.58 -4.47 5.30
N TRP A 115 6.39 -3.86 5.43
CA TRP A 115 5.38 -4.33 6.37
C TRP A 115 4.82 -5.70 5.98
N LEU A 116 4.50 -5.92 4.70
CA LEU A 116 3.99 -7.22 4.23
C LEU A 116 5.03 -8.32 4.41
N GLN A 117 6.31 -8.08 4.07
CA GLN A 117 7.40 -9.02 4.29
C GLN A 117 7.53 -9.39 5.76
N ARG A 118 7.50 -8.39 6.64
CA ARG A 118 7.59 -8.60 8.08
C ARG A 118 6.43 -9.43 8.61
N VAL A 119 5.19 -9.09 8.25
CA VAL A 119 4.01 -9.79 8.74
C VAL A 119 3.97 -11.23 8.22
N VAL A 120 4.33 -11.47 6.95
CA VAL A 120 4.46 -12.85 6.43
C VAL A 120 5.47 -13.65 7.22
N ALA A 121 6.65 -13.07 7.51
CA ALA A 121 7.69 -13.75 8.29
C ALA A 121 7.25 -14.01 9.76
N GLU A 122 6.43 -13.15 10.33
CA GLU A 122 5.90 -13.32 11.70
C GLU A 122 4.76 -14.36 11.77
N LEU A 123 3.86 -14.38 10.76
CA LEU A 123 2.70 -15.27 10.74
C LEU A 123 3.00 -16.67 10.20
N ASP A 124 3.96 -16.79 9.29
CA ASP A 124 4.33 -18.06 8.64
C ASP A 124 5.87 -18.23 8.58
N PRO A 125 6.54 -18.31 9.74
CA PRO A 125 8.00 -18.45 9.79
C PRO A 125 8.50 -19.72 9.09
N ASP A 126 7.69 -20.77 9.07
CA ASP A 126 8.04 -22.06 8.44
C ASP A 126 7.66 -22.11 6.95
N GLY A 127 6.99 -21.10 6.42
CA GLY A 127 6.59 -21.01 5.03
C GLY A 127 5.56 -22.06 4.59
N THR A 128 4.68 -22.48 5.48
CA THR A 128 3.71 -23.57 5.27
C THR A 128 2.30 -23.09 4.94
N ASP A 129 2.01 -21.80 5.09
CA ASP A 129 0.72 -21.23 4.73
C ASP A 129 0.72 -20.73 3.28
N ALA A 130 0.21 -21.55 2.36
CA ALA A 130 0.10 -21.19 0.96
C ALA A 130 -0.83 -19.99 0.70
N ALA A 131 -1.80 -19.73 1.59
CA ALA A 131 -2.73 -18.61 1.44
C ALA A 131 -2.04 -17.26 1.60
N LEU A 132 -1.06 -17.16 2.50
CA LEU A 132 -0.24 -15.94 2.67
C LEU A 132 0.62 -15.62 1.45
N ARG A 133 0.79 -16.56 0.50
CA ARG A 133 1.51 -16.36 -0.76
C ARG A 133 0.62 -16.03 -1.94
N ASN A 134 -0.68 -15.88 -1.69
CA ASN A 134 -1.69 -15.53 -2.69
C ASN A 134 -2.44 -14.25 -2.33
N MET A 135 -1.79 -13.32 -1.64
CA MET A 135 -2.40 -12.06 -1.22
C MET A 135 -3.03 -11.33 -2.39
N VAL A 136 -4.18 -10.73 -2.13
CA VAL A 136 -4.86 -9.82 -3.06
C VAL A 136 -4.66 -8.40 -2.56
N LEU A 137 -4.09 -7.53 -3.39
CA LEU A 137 -4.01 -6.10 -3.07
C LEU A 137 -5.18 -5.38 -3.76
N VAL A 138 -5.91 -4.55 -3.01
CA VAL A 138 -6.99 -3.72 -3.53
C VAL A 138 -6.60 -2.26 -3.35
N GLY A 139 -6.24 -1.60 -4.44
CA GLY A 139 -5.75 -0.22 -4.41
C GLY A 139 -6.73 0.76 -5.05
N HIS A 140 -7.13 1.80 -4.30
CA HIS A 140 -7.97 2.88 -4.80
C HIS A 140 -7.14 4.12 -5.12
N SER A 141 -7.34 4.70 -6.32
CA SER A 141 -6.66 5.95 -6.73
C SER A 141 -5.13 5.82 -6.57
N GLN A 142 -4.46 6.73 -5.83
CA GLN A 142 -3.03 6.65 -5.49
C GLN A 142 -2.64 5.31 -4.84
N GLY A 143 -3.52 4.72 -4.04
CA GLY A 143 -3.28 3.41 -3.43
C GLY A 143 -3.10 2.29 -4.45
N GLY A 144 -3.71 2.41 -5.63
CA GLY A 144 -3.48 1.48 -6.74
C GLY A 144 -2.08 1.59 -7.32
N LEU A 145 -1.49 2.80 -7.36
CA LEU A 145 -0.08 2.96 -7.76
C LEU A 145 0.86 2.33 -6.73
N VAL A 146 0.59 2.53 -5.44
CA VAL A 146 1.34 1.88 -4.35
C VAL A 146 1.25 0.36 -4.45
N ALA A 147 0.06 -0.18 -4.75
CA ALA A 147 -0.17 -1.61 -4.96
C ALA A 147 0.53 -2.14 -6.22
N LYS A 148 0.50 -1.39 -7.34
CA LYS A 148 1.19 -1.76 -8.59
C LYS A 148 2.68 -1.98 -8.37
N LEU A 149 3.31 -1.11 -7.57
CA LEU A 149 4.74 -1.21 -7.25
C LEU A 149 5.12 -2.43 -6.39
N GLN A 150 4.14 -3.25 -5.97
CA GLN A 150 4.41 -4.53 -5.32
C GLN A 150 4.55 -5.69 -6.32
N VAL A 151 4.11 -5.53 -7.56
CA VAL A 151 4.05 -6.62 -8.56
C VAL A 151 4.87 -6.33 -9.82
N VAL A 152 5.71 -5.33 -9.78
CA VAL A 152 6.62 -4.97 -10.87
C VAL A 152 8.06 -4.97 -10.41
N SER A 153 8.99 -5.24 -11.32
CA SER A 153 10.42 -5.01 -11.10
C SER A 153 10.78 -3.60 -11.53
N SER A 154 11.53 -2.88 -10.71
CA SER A 154 12.05 -1.56 -11.05
C SER A 154 13.27 -1.65 -11.97
N GLY A 155 14.09 -2.70 -11.82
CA GLY A 155 15.45 -2.66 -12.35
C GLY A 155 16.19 -1.43 -11.88
N SER A 156 16.87 -0.73 -12.78
CA SER A 156 17.54 0.56 -12.52
C SER A 156 16.74 1.78 -12.98
N ARG A 157 15.59 1.59 -13.62
CA ARG A 157 14.87 2.64 -14.36
C ARG A 157 14.55 3.89 -13.55
N PHE A 158 14.09 3.71 -12.31
CA PHE A 158 13.82 4.85 -11.44
C PHE A 158 15.08 5.62 -11.09
N TRP A 159 16.20 4.89 -10.93
CA TRP A 159 17.49 5.49 -10.65
C TRP A 159 18.08 6.18 -11.88
N ASP A 160 18.02 5.55 -13.03
CA ASP A 160 18.60 6.08 -14.29
C ASP A 160 17.93 7.41 -14.71
N ASN A 161 16.65 7.62 -14.31
CA ASN A 161 15.97 8.91 -14.50
C ASN A 161 16.44 9.99 -13.50
N LEU A 162 17.19 9.64 -12.46
CA LEU A 162 17.62 10.55 -11.40
C LEU A 162 19.11 10.86 -11.47
N SER A 163 19.92 9.90 -11.88
CA SER A 163 21.37 10.03 -11.86
C SER A 163 22.05 9.06 -12.83
N ASP A 164 23.04 9.58 -13.56
CA ASP A 164 23.97 8.78 -14.36
C ASP A 164 25.05 8.08 -13.50
N VAL A 165 25.17 8.48 -12.24
CA VAL A 165 26.16 7.91 -11.32
C VAL A 165 25.49 6.79 -10.50
N PRO A 166 26.05 5.56 -10.45
CA PRO A 166 25.53 4.49 -9.64
C PRO A 166 25.38 4.90 -8.15
N LEU A 167 24.28 4.47 -7.50
CA LEU A 167 23.96 4.82 -6.12
C LEU A 167 25.12 4.54 -5.14
N ASP A 168 25.83 3.43 -5.36
CA ASP A 168 26.92 3.01 -4.47
C ASP A 168 28.19 3.87 -4.62
N ARG A 169 28.30 4.66 -5.68
CA ARG A 169 29.41 5.60 -5.90
C ARG A 169 29.16 7.01 -5.35
N LEU A 170 27.94 7.27 -4.90
CA LEU A 170 27.60 8.57 -4.31
C LEU A 170 28.01 8.65 -2.85
N GLU A 171 28.50 9.81 -2.44
CA GLU A 171 28.80 10.11 -1.04
C GLU A 171 27.50 10.50 -0.31
N LEU A 172 26.77 9.48 0.17
CA LEU A 172 25.51 9.63 0.89
C LEU A 172 25.63 9.07 2.29
N GLN A 173 24.87 9.66 3.22
CA GLN A 173 24.68 9.06 4.54
C GLN A 173 24.09 7.64 4.39
N PRO A 174 24.50 6.66 5.21
CA PRO A 174 24.02 5.28 5.10
C PRO A 174 22.49 5.17 5.08
N ALA A 175 21.82 5.87 5.99
CA ALA A 175 20.34 5.87 6.07
C ALA A 175 19.67 6.42 4.79
N THR A 176 20.28 7.45 4.18
CA THR A 176 19.80 8.02 2.90
C THR A 176 19.98 7.01 1.76
N ARG A 177 21.16 6.36 1.70
CA ARG A 177 21.43 5.34 0.68
C ARG A 177 20.48 4.15 0.79
N ASP A 178 20.24 3.65 1.98
CA ASP A 178 19.35 2.53 2.23
C ASP A 178 17.92 2.88 1.86
N LEU A 179 17.44 4.08 2.22
CA LEU A 179 16.13 4.58 1.84
C LEU A 179 15.95 4.67 0.31
N LEU A 180 16.94 5.21 -0.39
CA LEU A 180 16.92 5.30 -1.86
C LEU A 180 16.93 3.90 -2.49
N ARG A 181 17.74 2.99 -1.95
CA ARG A 181 17.80 1.62 -2.42
C ARG A 181 16.45 0.94 -2.27
N ASP A 182 15.83 0.99 -1.09
CA ASP A 182 14.55 0.34 -0.80
C ASP A 182 13.39 0.92 -1.61
N ALA A 183 13.44 2.23 -1.90
CA ALA A 183 12.39 2.90 -2.65
C ALA A 183 12.52 2.73 -4.17
N LEU A 184 13.74 2.68 -4.70
CA LEU A 184 14.00 2.77 -6.15
C LEU A 184 14.40 1.44 -6.79
N PHE A 185 14.91 0.48 -6.00
CA PHE A 185 15.34 -0.81 -6.51
C PHE A 185 14.55 -1.92 -5.82
N PHE A 186 13.65 -2.56 -6.54
CA PHE A 186 12.78 -3.59 -5.98
C PHE A 186 12.32 -4.59 -7.03
N GLU A 187 11.98 -5.77 -6.54
CA GLU A 187 11.41 -6.85 -7.30
C GLU A 187 9.97 -7.13 -6.87
N PRO A 188 9.17 -7.83 -7.70
CA PRO A 188 7.82 -8.23 -7.33
C PRO A 188 7.80 -8.98 -6.00
N ALA A 189 6.85 -8.62 -5.14
CA ALA A 189 6.65 -9.29 -3.87
C ALA A 189 6.11 -10.72 -4.09
N PRO A 190 6.85 -11.77 -3.68
CA PRO A 190 6.52 -13.15 -4.04
C PRO A 190 5.25 -13.69 -3.38
N PHE A 191 4.70 -12.96 -2.43
CA PHE A 191 3.49 -13.31 -1.70
C PHE A 191 2.23 -12.62 -2.26
N VAL A 192 2.35 -11.77 -3.27
CA VAL A 192 1.21 -11.10 -3.92
C VAL A 192 0.78 -11.88 -5.15
N GLY A 193 -0.41 -12.46 -5.10
CA GLY A 193 -1.00 -13.23 -6.20
C GLY A 193 -1.81 -12.38 -7.19
N SER A 194 -2.46 -11.32 -6.70
CA SER A 194 -3.35 -10.49 -7.54
C SER A 194 -3.41 -9.05 -7.07
N VAL A 195 -3.70 -8.13 -8.00
CA VAL A 195 -3.95 -6.72 -7.69
C VAL A 195 -5.23 -6.26 -8.37
N ILE A 196 -6.12 -5.63 -7.60
CA ILE A 196 -7.36 -5.01 -8.08
C ILE A 196 -7.18 -3.49 -8.01
N PHE A 197 -7.38 -2.83 -9.14
CA PHE A 197 -7.26 -1.39 -9.27
C PHE A 197 -8.62 -0.73 -9.33
N LEU A 198 -8.89 0.19 -8.40
CA LEU A 198 -10.12 0.96 -8.34
C LEU A 198 -9.81 2.43 -8.65
N ALA A 199 -10.25 2.92 -9.80
CA ALA A 199 -10.04 4.29 -10.26
C ALA A 199 -8.56 4.75 -10.15
N THR A 200 -7.61 3.88 -10.48
CA THR A 200 -6.17 4.15 -10.40
C THR A 200 -5.69 4.92 -11.61
N PRO A 201 -5.01 6.07 -11.43
CA PRO A 201 -4.53 6.89 -12.54
C PRO A 201 -3.18 6.37 -13.07
N HIS A 202 -3.18 5.27 -13.80
CA HIS A 202 -1.95 4.63 -14.31
C HIS A 202 -1.12 5.50 -15.24
N ARG A 203 -1.75 6.46 -15.94
CA ARG A 203 -1.11 7.41 -16.87
C ARG A 203 -0.99 8.81 -16.29
N GLY A 204 -0.95 8.91 -14.95
CA GLY A 204 -0.94 10.20 -14.27
C GLY A 204 -2.35 10.78 -14.08
N SER A 205 -2.41 11.96 -13.46
CA SER A 205 -3.66 12.66 -13.19
C SER A 205 -3.49 14.14 -13.47
N PHE A 206 -4.38 14.72 -14.28
CA PHE A 206 -4.39 16.16 -14.51
C PHE A 206 -4.59 16.97 -13.23
N LEU A 207 -5.19 16.39 -12.20
CA LEU A 207 -5.30 16.99 -10.87
C LEU A 207 -3.93 17.09 -10.20
N ALA A 208 -3.02 16.15 -10.46
CA ALA A 208 -1.65 16.20 -9.96
C ALA A 208 -0.88 17.35 -10.58
N ALA A 209 -1.05 17.61 -11.89
CA ALA A 209 -0.40 18.73 -12.57
C ALA A 209 -0.72 20.10 -11.94
N ASN A 210 -1.95 20.30 -11.49
CA ASN A 210 -2.36 21.51 -10.77
C ASN A 210 -1.86 21.57 -9.30
N TRP A 211 -1.36 20.46 -8.79
CA TRP A 211 -0.82 20.33 -7.44
C TRP A 211 0.69 20.52 -7.36
N GLN A 212 1.39 20.41 -8.50
CA GLN A 212 2.85 20.52 -8.58
C GLN A 212 3.40 21.78 -7.92
N GLY A 213 2.76 22.93 -8.14
CA GLY A 213 3.15 24.20 -7.49
C GLY A 213 2.89 24.27 -5.98
N ARG A 214 1.95 23.46 -5.46
CA ARG A 214 1.63 23.43 -4.02
C ARG A 214 2.37 22.33 -3.28
N LEU A 215 2.83 21.28 -3.98
CA LEU A 215 3.55 20.16 -3.39
C LEU A 215 5.03 20.50 -3.17
N ALA A 216 5.65 21.26 -4.06
CA ALA A 216 7.03 21.71 -3.91
C ALA A 216 7.27 22.48 -2.59
N THR A 217 6.26 23.18 -2.07
CA THR A 217 6.32 23.88 -0.79
C THR A 217 6.08 22.96 0.43
N ARG A 218 5.69 21.69 0.23
CA ARG A 218 5.40 20.73 1.30
C ARG A 218 6.49 19.72 1.57
N LEU A 219 7.57 19.71 0.79
CA LEU A 219 8.79 18.95 1.06
C LEU A 219 9.43 19.28 2.42
N THR A 220 8.98 20.36 3.08
CA THR A 220 9.43 20.78 4.41
C THR A 220 8.80 19.98 5.57
N GLN A 221 7.85 19.05 5.30
CA GLN A 221 7.20 18.24 6.33
C GLN A 221 7.52 16.74 6.19
N VAL A 222 8.77 16.44 5.87
CA VAL A 222 9.27 15.07 5.75
C VAL A 222 9.79 14.58 7.12
N PRO A 223 9.65 13.29 7.47
CA PRO A 223 10.18 12.74 8.72
C PRO A 223 11.65 13.08 8.94
N GLY A 224 12.07 13.25 10.20
CA GLY A 224 13.42 13.74 10.57
C GLY A 224 14.55 13.03 9.84
N HIS A 225 14.48 11.71 9.66
CA HIS A 225 15.46 10.91 8.91
C HIS A 225 15.41 11.12 7.38
N LEU A 226 14.34 11.76 6.88
CA LEU A 226 14.20 12.17 5.48
C LEU A 226 14.56 13.64 5.26
N PHE A 227 14.76 14.43 6.34
CA PHE A 227 15.11 15.85 6.21
C PHE A 227 16.49 16.06 5.61
N SER A 228 17.43 15.17 5.87
CA SER A 228 18.76 15.20 5.25
C SER A 228 18.76 14.81 3.78
N LEU A 229 17.72 14.04 3.34
CA LEU A 229 17.64 13.51 1.98
C LEU A 229 17.78 14.59 0.89
N PRO A 230 17.01 15.70 0.90
CA PRO A 230 17.16 16.74 -0.12
C PRO A 230 18.55 17.36 -0.13
N LEU A 231 19.17 17.54 1.04
CA LEU A 231 20.48 18.15 1.16
C LEU A 231 21.59 17.20 0.73
N ASP A 232 21.52 15.93 1.13
CA ASP A 232 22.47 14.90 0.74
C ASP A 232 22.41 14.62 -0.76
N VAL A 233 21.18 14.54 -1.32
CA VAL A 233 20.96 14.35 -2.75
C VAL A 233 21.45 15.55 -3.57
N ALA A 234 21.22 16.79 -3.10
CA ALA A 234 21.74 18.00 -3.74
C ALA A 234 23.26 18.05 -3.69
N ARG A 235 23.89 17.68 -2.58
CA ARG A 235 25.35 17.60 -2.44
C ARG A 235 25.97 16.53 -3.36
N ALA A 236 25.25 15.44 -3.58
CA ALA A 236 25.66 14.38 -4.48
C ALA A 236 25.48 14.75 -5.99
N GLY A 237 24.99 15.96 -6.30
CA GLY A 237 24.80 16.44 -7.67
C GLY A 237 23.60 15.84 -8.40
N ILE A 238 22.70 15.20 -7.66
CA ILE A 238 21.46 14.65 -8.23
C ILE A 238 20.47 15.80 -8.41
N GLY A 239 19.90 15.93 -9.62
CA GLY A 239 18.97 17.01 -9.96
C GLY A 239 17.66 16.92 -9.17
N LEU A 240 17.49 17.80 -8.17
CA LEU A 240 16.30 17.82 -7.31
C LEU A 240 14.99 18.26 -7.98
N PRO A 241 14.97 19.20 -8.95
CA PRO A 241 13.69 19.72 -9.46
C PRO A 241 12.83 18.68 -10.19
N GLY A 242 13.45 17.82 -11.01
CA GLY A 242 12.74 16.74 -11.69
C GLY A 242 12.37 15.60 -10.74
N MET A 243 13.31 15.19 -9.90
CA MET A 243 13.13 14.08 -8.95
C MET A 243 11.98 14.30 -7.98
N ALA A 244 11.83 15.49 -7.43
CA ALA A 244 10.76 15.79 -6.47
C ALA A 244 9.39 15.73 -7.13
N VAL A 245 9.29 16.16 -8.38
CA VAL A 245 8.04 16.16 -9.15
C VAL A 245 7.68 14.73 -9.57
N ASP A 246 8.59 14.00 -10.19
CA ASP A 246 8.34 12.66 -10.75
C ASP A 246 8.10 11.61 -9.65
N LEU A 247 8.84 11.68 -8.54
CA LEU A 247 8.61 10.83 -7.36
C LEU A 247 7.26 11.11 -6.68
N MET A 248 6.75 12.33 -6.79
CA MET A 248 5.53 12.75 -6.10
C MET A 248 4.28 12.67 -6.95
N THR A 249 4.38 12.91 -8.26
CA THR A 249 3.22 12.94 -9.16
C THR A 249 2.86 11.58 -9.72
N GLY A 250 3.78 10.60 -9.65
CA GLY A 250 3.60 9.33 -10.32
C GLY A 250 3.61 9.45 -11.85
N GLU A 251 4.16 10.55 -12.37
CA GLU A 251 4.38 10.76 -13.82
C GLU A 251 5.51 9.89 -14.40
N LEU A 252 6.15 9.07 -13.54
CA LEU A 252 6.99 7.99 -14.02
C LEU A 252 6.15 7.10 -14.94
N ASP A 253 6.58 6.98 -16.19
CA ASP A 253 5.91 6.13 -17.17
C ASP A 253 5.99 4.67 -16.74
N LEU A 254 4.98 4.28 -15.95
CA LEU A 254 4.84 2.91 -15.46
C LEU A 254 4.42 1.95 -16.59
N ASP A 255 4.10 2.44 -17.79
CA ASP A 255 3.80 1.59 -18.95
C ASP A 255 5.08 0.98 -19.55
N GLU A 256 6.25 1.61 -19.34
CA GLU A 256 7.56 1.02 -19.69
C GLU A 256 8.03 -0.05 -18.68
N VAL A 257 7.47 -0.09 -17.47
CA VAL A 257 7.75 -1.14 -16.50
C VAL A 257 7.02 -2.40 -16.95
N ARG A 258 7.73 -3.34 -17.57
CA ARG A 258 7.16 -4.65 -17.94
C ARG A 258 6.58 -5.31 -16.71
N VAL A 259 5.25 -5.39 -16.67
CA VAL A 259 4.51 -6.20 -15.71
C VAL A 259 4.77 -7.66 -16.09
N GLN A 260 5.69 -8.30 -15.42
CA GLN A 260 5.80 -9.75 -15.48
C GLN A 260 4.68 -10.31 -14.60
N PHE A 261 3.48 -10.41 -15.19
CA PHE A 261 2.47 -11.29 -14.61
C PHE A 261 2.99 -12.71 -14.72
N ALA A 262 3.30 -13.32 -13.61
CA ALA A 262 3.21 -14.77 -13.52
C ALA A 262 1.71 -15.10 -13.60
N LEU A 263 1.17 -15.10 -14.81
CA LEU A 263 -0.11 -15.70 -15.13
C LEU A 263 0.04 -17.21 -14.90
N GLY A 264 -0.13 -17.61 -13.65
CA GLY A 264 -0.61 -18.96 -13.39
C GLY A 264 -1.91 -19.05 -14.21
N ARG A 265 -1.95 -19.99 -15.15
CA ARG A 265 -3.07 -20.23 -16.06
C ARG A 265 -4.39 -20.15 -15.28
N LEU A 266 -5.19 -19.14 -15.59
CA LEU A 266 -6.60 -19.21 -15.28
C LEU A 266 -7.14 -20.48 -15.95
N PRO A 267 -7.88 -21.34 -15.22
CA PRO A 267 -8.55 -22.45 -15.87
C PRO A 267 -9.48 -21.87 -16.93
N SER A 268 -9.23 -22.27 -18.19
CA SER A 268 -10.15 -22.05 -19.29
C SER A 268 -11.38 -22.89 -19.01
N SER A 269 -12.41 -22.31 -18.46
CA SER A 269 -13.81 -22.70 -18.63
C SER A 269 -14.71 -21.96 -17.64
N VAL A 270 -15.29 -20.86 -18.08
CA VAL A 270 -16.71 -20.59 -17.81
C VAL A 270 -17.27 -20.19 -19.17
N GLU A 271 -17.87 -21.16 -19.85
CA GLU A 271 -18.95 -20.91 -20.79
C GLU A 271 -20.22 -20.56 -20.04
#